data_b1dee6bfc31d52d35bb6363d3cec7819
#
_entry.id   b1dee6bfc31d52d35bb6363d3cec7819
#
_cell.length_a   1.000
_cell.length_b   1.000
_cell.length_c   1.000
_cell.angle_alpha   90.00
_cell.angle_beta   90.00
_cell.angle_gamma   90.00
#
_symmetry.space_group_name_H-M   'P 1'
#
loop_
_entity.id
_entity.type
_entity.pdbx_description
1 polymer ?
#
loop_
_entity_poly.entity_id
_entity_poly.type
_entity_poly.pdbx_seq_one_letter_code
_entity_poly.pdbx_strand_id
1 'polypeptide(L)'
;MAAPLWSEPGSTVPAADSPRSLSQVTLPVSVIVPVRNEARNLRRCLESLRGAGEVYVIDSQSTDESAEIARTCGSRVIQFYYRGGWPKKRQWALDMLPLQYDWVLLLDADEALTPALADEIKAAVRNPEVDGYYIGLDLFFLGRRLRHCGASFYKLALFRHGKGGFECRAQHQDGSMCDMEVHEHVMVNGPTQKLKERLVHRNVESLFRYIQKHNEYSNWEAQVWRESGKKRAELQARLFGTQAERRRWIRKILFGVPGSSLLFVFYKYVLRLGFLDGIPGLIYCGLQGIQFFQIKAKVYEAKAAARDVVAVQPRELTIVKESNVRH
;
A
#
# COMPACT_ATOMS: atom_id res chain seq x y z
N MET A 1 -31.52 -10.93 0.65
CA MET A 1 -30.16 -10.69 1.13
C MET A 1 -29.34 -11.93 0.79
N ALA A 2 -28.50 -11.87 -0.22
CA ALA A 2 -27.66 -13.00 -0.62
C ALA A 2 -26.41 -13.02 0.29
N ALA A 3 -26.13 -14.15 0.90
CA ALA A 3 -24.93 -14.39 1.69
C ALA A 3 -23.67 -14.18 0.83
N PRO A 4 -22.57 -13.64 1.37
CA PRO A 4 -21.35 -13.42 0.60
C PRO A 4 -20.75 -14.76 0.16
N LEU A 5 -20.38 -14.84 -1.12
CA LEU A 5 -19.89 -16.01 -1.87
C LEU A 5 -18.51 -16.57 -1.42
N TRP A 6 -18.10 -16.40 -0.17
CA TRP A 6 -16.78 -16.76 0.32
C TRP A 6 -16.73 -17.47 1.67
N SER A 7 -17.82 -18.13 2.02
CA SER A 7 -17.83 -19.16 3.06
C SER A 7 -17.45 -20.50 2.45
N GLU A 8 -16.14 -20.75 2.29
CA GLU A 8 -15.60 -22.09 2.03
C GLU A 8 -14.58 -22.50 3.09
N PRO A 9 -14.54 -23.80 3.46
CA PRO A 9 -13.85 -24.31 4.63
C PRO A 9 -12.33 -24.32 4.42
N GLY A 10 -11.60 -23.54 5.22
CA GLY A 10 -10.13 -23.59 5.23
C GLY A 10 -9.41 -22.44 5.94
N SER A 11 -10.04 -21.31 6.17
CA SER A 11 -9.49 -20.27 7.05
C SER A 11 -10.16 -20.34 8.43
N THR A 12 -9.86 -21.39 9.19
CA THR A 12 -10.15 -21.34 10.62
C THR A 12 -9.28 -20.26 11.22
N VAL A 13 -9.90 -19.12 11.58
CA VAL A 13 -9.28 -18.18 12.52
C VAL A 13 -9.04 -19.00 13.78
N PRO A 14 -7.80 -19.23 14.22
CA PRO A 14 -7.55 -20.00 15.44
C PRO A 14 -8.28 -19.32 16.60
N ALA A 15 -8.93 -20.13 17.45
CA ALA A 15 -9.48 -19.64 18.70
C ALA A 15 -8.41 -18.82 19.42
N ALA A 16 -8.81 -17.68 19.98
CA ALA A 16 -7.91 -16.76 20.65
C ALA A 16 -7.08 -17.50 21.71
N ASP A 17 -5.79 -17.69 21.45
CA ASP A 17 -4.84 -18.03 22.50
C ASP A 17 -4.95 -17.00 23.62
N SER A 18 -4.81 -17.44 24.84
CA SER A 18 -5.01 -16.64 26.05
C SER A 18 -4.37 -15.27 25.92
N PRO A 19 -5.11 -14.16 26.14
CA PRO A 19 -4.57 -12.82 26.01
C PRO A 19 -3.34 -12.67 26.91
N ARG A 20 -2.27 -12.02 26.40
CA ARG A 20 -1.12 -11.62 27.22
C ARG A 20 -1.65 -10.92 28.47
N SER A 21 -1.11 -11.23 29.65
CA SER A 21 -1.58 -10.61 30.88
C SER A 21 -1.57 -9.07 30.70
N LEU A 22 -2.62 -8.40 31.11
CA LEU A 22 -2.79 -6.94 30.95
C LEU A 22 -1.62 -6.13 31.56
N SER A 23 -0.87 -6.73 32.49
CA SER A 23 0.34 -6.14 33.09
C SER A 23 1.53 -6.01 32.13
N GLN A 24 1.52 -6.67 30.98
CA GLN A 24 2.61 -6.60 29.96
C GLN A 24 2.27 -5.68 28.78
N VAL A 25 1.01 -5.25 28.63
CA VAL A 25 0.59 -4.36 27.55
C VAL A 25 0.93 -2.92 27.90
N THR A 26 1.93 -2.37 27.23
CA THR A 26 2.33 -0.96 27.39
C THR A 26 1.79 -0.08 26.28
N LEU A 27 1.37 -0.64 25.14
CA LEU A 27 0.85 0.04 23.98
C LEU A 27 -0.52 -0.57 23.57
N PRO A 28 -1.67 0.06 23.95
CA PRO A 28 -3.01 -0.51 23.77
C PRO A 28 -3.50 -0.34 22.33
N VAL A 29 -2.89 -1.06 21.40
CA VAL A 29 -3.24 -1.07 19.97
C VAL A 29 -3.23 -2.47 19.41
N SER A 30 -4.09 -2.73 18.42
CA SER A 30 -4.02 -3.89 17.54
C SER A 30 -3.11 -3.57 16.36
N VAL A 31 -2.05 -4.35 16.16
CA VAL A 31 -1.11 -4.14 15.06
C VAL A 31 -1.35 -5.15 13.96
N ILE A 32 -1.43 -4.68 12.72
CA ILE A 32 -1.55 -5.51 11.52
C ILE A 32 -0.29 -5.34 10.66
N VAL A 33 0.41 -6.46 10.43
CA VAL A 33 1.65 -6.50 9.62
C VAL A 33 1.41 -7.40 8.40
N PRO A 34 1.23 -6.85 7.20
CA PRO A 34 1.13 -7.64 5.98
C PRO A 34 2.52 -8.17 5.57
N VAL A 35 2.59 -9.46 5.23
CA VAL A 35 3.85 -10.13 4.93
C VAL A 35 3.74 -10.95 3.64
N ARG A 36 4.83 -10.98 2.87
CA ARG A 36 5.10 -11.94 1.81
C ARG A 36 6.60 -12.00 1.54
N ASN A 37 7.26 -13.07 2.00
CA ASN A 37 8.72 -13.27 1.85
C ASN A 37 9.56 -12.10 2.44
N GLU A 38 9.31 -11.77 3.71
CA GLU A 38 9.94 -10.66 4.44
C GLU A 38 10.83 -11.14 5.61
N ALA A 39 11.35 -12.37 5.57
CA ALA A 39 12.14 -12.96 6.67
C ALA A 39 13.30 -12.06 7.13
N ARG A 40 13.95 -11.33 6.21
CA ARG A 40 15.08 -10.44 6.51
C ARG A 40 14.69 -9.19 7.31
N ASN A 41 13.47 -8.72 7.14
CA ASN A 41 13.00 -7.47 7.76
C ASN A 41 12.14 -7.74 9.00
N LEU A 42 11.35 -8.80 8.97
CA LEU A 42 10.22 -9.05 9.87
C LEU A 42 10.63 -9.12 11.35
N ARG A 43 11.76 -9.77 11.68
CA ARG A 43 12.20 -9.88 13.08
C ARG A 43 12.37 -8.51 13.72
N ARG A 44 13.05 -7.59 13.07
CA ARG A 44 13.25 -6.21 13.57
C ARG A 44 11.92 -5.48 13.77
N CYS A 45 10.99 -5.64 12.80
CA CYS A 45 9.65 -5.08 12.88
C CYS A 45 8.95 -5.58 14.15
N LEU A 46 8.84 -6.90 14.33
CA LEU A 46 8.10 -7.51 15.44
C LEU A 46 8.75 -7.28 16.81
N GLU A 47 10.08 -7.22 16.88
CA GLU A 47 10.79 -6.88 18.12
C GLU A 47 10.50 -5.44 18.57
N SER A 48 10.26 -4.52 17.65
CA SER A 48 9.85 -3.15 17.98
C SER A 48 8.43 -3.05 18.53
N LEU A 49 7.64 -4.12 18.40
CA LEU A 49 6.24 -4.21 18.84
C LEU A 49 6.03 -4.96 20.15
N ARG A 50 7.11 -5.23 20.90
CA ARG A 50 7.02 -6.05 22.16
C ARG A 50 6.08 -5.49 23.21
N GLY A 51 5.62 -4.32 23.17
CA GLY A 51 4.63 -3.75 24.12
C GLY A 51 3.22 -3.68 23.56
N ALA A 52 3.01 -4.02 22.29
CA ALA A 52 1.69 -3.93 21.65
C ALA A 52 0.69 -4.91 22.28
N GLY A 53 -0.57 -4.49 22.32
CA GLY A 53 -1.66 -5.29 22.87
C GLY A 53 -1.84 -6.62 22.16
N GLU A 54 -1.84 -6.56 20.83
CA GLU A 54 -1.83 -7.75 19.97
C GLU A 54 -1.16 -7.44 18.63
N VAL A 55 -0.59 -8.47 18.01
CA VAL A 55 0.07 -8.35 16.69
C VAL A 55 -0.42 -9.48 15.79
N TYR A 56 -1.05 -9.10 14.68
CA TYR A 56 -1.43 -10.00 13.60
C TYR A 56 -0.46 -9.86 12.43
N VAL A 57 0.11 -10.98 12.01
CA VAL A 57 0.90 -11.09 10.79
C VAL A 57 0.04 -11.75 9.73
N ILE A 58 -0.27 -11.01 8.67
CA ILE A 58 -1.10 -11.49 7.57
C ILE A 58 -0.17 -11.95 6.45
N ASP A 59 0.01 -13.25 6.37
CA ASP A 59 0.98 -13.89 5.48
C ASP A 59 0.33 -14.36 4.19
N SER A 60 0.81 -13.86 3.05
CA SER A 60 0.39 -14.30 1.72
C SER A 60 1.25 -15.46 1.23
N GLN A 61 1.18 -16.59 1.95
CA GLN A 61 1.85 -17.85 1.59
C GLN A 61 3.35 -17.64 1.34
N SER A 62 4.04 -17.04 2.30
CA SER A 62 5.50 -16.90 2.22
C SER A 62 6.16 -18.27 2.07
N THR A 63 7.17 -18.33 1.22
CA THR A 63 7.99 -19.52 0.94
C THR A 63 9.32 -19.50 1.70
N ASP A 64 9.58 -18.40 2.44
CA ASP A 64 10.72 -18.23 3.32
C ASP A 64 10.33 -18.43 4.79
N GLU A 65 11.22 -18.13 5.71
CA GLU A 65 11.04 -18.30 7.15
C GLU A 65 10.11 -17.24 7.80
N SER A 66 9.41 -16.39 7.01
CA SER A 66 8.59 -15.29 7.54
C SER A 66 7.55 -15.76 8.56
N ALA A 67 6.80 -16.81 8.25
CA ALA A 67 5.75 -17.32 9.13
C ALA A 67 6.32 -17.90 10.44
N GLU A 68 7.47 -18.55 10.40
CA GLU A 68 8.16 -19.09 11.57
C GLU A 68 8.70 -17.97 12.47
N ILE A 69 9.36 -16.96 11.88
CA ILE A 69 9.83 -15.77 12.59
C ILE A 69 8.67 -15.10 13.32
N ALA A 70 7.52 -14.95 12.64
CA ALA A 70 6.36 -14.31 13.24
C ALA A 70 5.84 -15.08 14.48
N ARG A 71 5.71 -16.40 14.40
CA ARG A 71 5.29 -17.24 15.54
C ARG A 71 6.29 -17.19 16.68
N THR A 72 7.60 -17.27 16.37
CA THR A 72 8.67 -17.19 17.38
C THR A 72 8.67 -15.84 18.10
N CYS A 73 8.28 -14.75 17.44
CA CYS A 73 8.10 -13.43 18.05
C CYS A 73 6.77 -13.27 18.81
N GLY A 74 5.94 -14.33 18.90
CA GLY A 74 4.67 -14.31 19.63
C GLY A 74 3.55 -13.58 18.90
N SER A 75 3.62 -13.45 17.58
CA SER A 75 2.56 -12.86 16.76
C SER A 75 1.54 -13.91 16.32
N ARG A 76 0.29 -13.50 16.12
CA ARG A 76 -0.74 -14.34 15.53
C ARG A 76 -0.57 -14.33 14.02
N VAL A 77 -0.27 -15.50 13.41
CA VAL A 77 -0.07 -15.62 11.96
C VAL A 77 -1.35 -16.11 11.29
N ILE A 78 -1.87 -15.30 10.38
CA ILE A 78 -3.06 -15.62 9.59
C ILE A 78 -2.65 -15.75 8.12
N GLN A 79 -3.01 -16.88 7.50
CA GLN A 79 -2.76 -17.10 6.07
C GLN A 79 -3.80 -16.40 5.21
N PHE A 80 -3.34 -15.56 4.30
CA PHE A 80 -4.19 -14.85 3.35
C PHE A 80 -4.01 -15.41 1.94
N TYR A 81 -5.14 -15.80 1.33
CA TYR A 81 -5.18 -16.36 -0.02
C TYR A 81 -5.83 -15.36 -0.96
N TYR A 82 -5.01 -14.67 -1.75
CA TYR A 82 -5.52 -13.68 -2.70
C TYR A 82 -6.02 -14.35 -3.99
N ARG A 83 -7.28 -14.14 -4.31
CA ARG A 83 -7.95 -14.66 -5.53
C ARG A 83 -8.26 -13.56 -6.54
N GLY A 84 -7.73 -12.37 -6.33
CA GLY A 84 -8.06 -11.18 -7.12
C GLY A 84 -9.20 -10.35 -6.53
N GLY A 85 -9.41 -9.14 -7.09
CA GLY A 85 -10.48 -8.25 -6.69
C GLY A 85 -10.26 -7.52 -5.37
N TRP A 86 -11.35 -7.04 -4.80
CA TRP A 86 -11.39 -6.33 -3.52
C TRP A 86 -12.21 -7.15 -2.50
N PRO A 87 -11.84 -7.18 -1.20
CA PRO A 87 -10.75 -6.45 -0.56
C PRO A 87 -9.37 -7.09 -0.77
N LYS A 88 -8.33 -6.26 -0.71
CA LYS A 88 -6.96 -6.71 -0.61
C LYS A 88 -6.58 -7.01 0.84
N LYS A 89 -5.35 -7.49 1.06
CA LYS A 89 -4.86 -8.03 2.32
C LYS A 89 -5.12 -7.18 3.55
N ARG A 90 -4.80 -5.88 3.50
CA ARG A 90 -4.94 -4.99 4.66
C ARG A 90 -6.39 -4.67 4.96
N GLN A 91 -7.19 -4.36 3.92
CA GLN A 91 -8.62 -4.13 4.10
C GLN A 91 -9.32 -5.41 4.58
N TRP A 92 -8.98 -6.55 3.99
CA TRP A 92 -9.50 -7.85 4.47
C TRP A 92 -9.20 -8.08 5.95
N ALA A 93 -7.97 -7.76 6.39
CA ALA A 93 -7.60 -7.90 7.79
C ALA A 93 -8.41 -6.97 8.71
N LEU A 94 -8.67 -5.72 8.29
CA LEU A 94 -9.52 -4.79 9.04
C LEU A 94 -10.96 -5.28 9.17
N ASP A 95 -11.49 -5.94 8.14
CA ASP A 95 -12.87 -6.40 8.08
C ASP A 95 -13.10 -7.73 8.83
N MET A 96 -12.08 -8.59 8.88
CA MET A 96 -12.24 -9.99 9.30
C MET A 96 -11.61 -10.35 10.64
N LEU A 97 -10.62 -9.57 11.11
CA LEU A 97 -9.93 -9.92 12.35
C LEU A 97 -10.72 -9.48 13.58
N PRO A 98 -10.76 -10.31 14.64
CA PRO A 98 -11.37 -9.96 15.92
C PRO A 98 -10.43 -9.07 16.72
N LEU A 99 -10.25 -7.82 16.29
CA LEU A 99 -9.38 -6.85 16.93
C LEU A 99 -9.93 -6.46 18.31
N GLN A 100 -9.08 -6.52 19.32
CA GLN A 100 -9.48 -6.31 20.73
C GLN A 100 -9.31 -4.86 21.21
N TYR A 101 -8.53 -4.06 20.48
CA TYR A 101 -8.23 -2.67 20.86
C TYR A 101 -8.93 -1.68 19.95
N ASP A 102 -9.33 -0.54 20.51
CA ASP A 102 -10.00 0.55 19.76
C ASP A 102 -9.13 1.18 18.69
N TRP A 103 -7.81 1.01 18.77
CA TRP A 103 -6.86 1.58 17.83
C TRP A 103 -6.14 0.51 17.04
N VAL A 104 -6.04 0.74 15.74
CA VAL A 104 -5.31 -0.11 14.80
C VAL A 104 -4.06 0.62 14.32
N LEU A 105 -2.92 -0.06 14.39
CA LEU A 105 -1.67 0.38 13.78
C LEU A 105 -1.34 -0.52 12.59
N LEU A 106 -1.27 0.07 11.39
CA LEU A 106 -0.81 -0.60 10.18
C LEU A 106 0.69 -0.38 10.00
N LEU A 107 1.46 -1.46 10.05
CA LEU A 107 2.91 -1.42 9.96
C LEU A 107 3.40 -2.35 8.86
N ASP A 108 4.30 -1.88 8.01
CA ASP A 108 4.92 -2.73 7.00
C ASP A 108 6.07 -3.55 7.61
N ALA A 109 6.36 -4.75 7.08
CA ALA A 109 7.37 -5.66 7.64
C ALA A 109 8.80 -5.06 7.66
N ASP A 110 9.07 -4.07 6.83
CA ASP A 110 10.34 -3.32 6.76
C ASP A 110 10.35 -2.03 7.59
N GLU A 111 9.29 -1.80 8.39
CA GLU A 111 9.18 -0.68 9.32
C GLU A 111 9.37 -1.13 10.78
N ALA A 112 9.76 -0.18 11.63
CA ALA A 112 9.91 -0.41 13.05
C ALA A 112 9.56 0.84 13.85
N LEU A 113 8.96 0.64 15.03
CA LEU A 113 8.75 1.70 16.02
C LEU A 113 10.05 2.05 16.71
N THR A 114 10.24 3.35 16.98
CA THR A 114 11.21 3.78 17.99
C THR A 114 10.56 3.80 19.36
N PRO A 115 11.31 3.70 20.48
CA PRO A 115 10.74 3.87 21.82
C PRO A 115 9.99 5.22 21.96
N ALA A 116 10.55 6.30 21.44
CA ALA A 116 9.92 7.62 21.46
C ALA A 116 8.57 7.65 20.70
N LEU A 117 8.48 6.99 19.54
CA LEU A 117 7.22 6.87 18.81
C LEU A 117 6.20 6.02 19.57
N ALA A 118 6.63 4.93 20.22
CA ALA A 118 5.72 4.10 21.02
C ALA A 118 5.13 4.89 22.18
N ASP A 119 5.94 5.70 22.88
CA ASP A 119 5.47 6.57 23.97
C ASP A 119 4.52 7.67 23.45
N GLU A 120 4.81 8.26 22.28
CA GLU A 120 3.92 9.24 21.66
C GLU A 120 2.59 8.60 21.24
N ILE A 121 2.60 7.40 20.66
CA ILE A 121 1.36 6.66 20.32
C ILE A 121 0.56 6.37 21.59
N LYS A 122 1.19 5.92 22.67
CA LYS A 122 0.54 5.65 23.95
C LYS A 122 -0.18 6.89 24.51
N ALA A 123 0.38 8.06 24.34
CA ALA A 123 -0.26 9.32 24.71
C ALA A 123 -1.39 9.68 23.72
N ALA A 124 -1.15 9.53 22.42
CA ALA A 124 -2.05 9.92 21.36
C ALA A 124 -3.38 9.14 21.37
N VAL A 125 -3.35 7.83 21.64
CA VAL A 125 -4.55 6.98 21.65
C VAL A 125 -5.52 7.30 22.78
N ARG A 126 -5.11 8.09 23.76
CA ARG A 126 -5.97 8.59 24.84
C ARG A 126 -6.78 9.83 24.45
N ASN A 127 -6.46 10.48 23.34
CA ASN A 127 -7.18 11.66 22.88
C ASN A 127 -8.53 11.26 22.26
N PRO A 128 -9.68 11.63 22.86
CA PRO A 128 -10.99 11.26 22.34
C PRO A 128 -11.40 12.06 21.08
N GLU A 129 -10.73 13.19 20.82
CA GLU A 129 -11.09 14.11 19.75
C GLU A 129 -10.46 13.78 18.39
N VAL A 130 -9.63 12.73 18.34
CA VAL A 130 -8.89 12.34 17.14
C VAL A 130 -9.23 10.90 16.78
N ASP A 131 -9.51 10.67 15.52
CA ASP A 131 -9.82 9.36 14.96
C ASP A 131 -8.68 8.74 14.15
N GLY A 132 -7.64 9.52 13.82
CA GLY A 132 -6.48 9.00 13.11
C GLY A 132 -5.24 9.88 13.16
N TYR A 133 -4.08 9.23 13.06
CA TYR A 133 -2.77 9.89 13.09
C TYR A 133 -1.92 9.55 11.88
N TYR A 134 -1.40 10.60 11.25
CA TYR A 134 -0.35 10.48 10.25
C TYR A 134 1.00 10.31 10.94
N ILE A 135 1.74 9.28 10.54
CA ILE A 135 3.09 9.00 11.03
C ILE A 135 4.08 9.20 9.89
N GLY A 136 5.13 9.98 10.14
CA GLY A 136 6.21 10.21 9.19
C GLY A 136 7.12 8.97 9.06
N LEU A 137 7.84 8.86 7.94
CA LEU A 137 8.80 7.78 7.70
C LEU A 137 10.22 8.33 7.60
N ASP A 138 11.14 7.72 8.33
CA ASP A 138 12.56 7.85 8.16
C ASP A 138 13.05 6.76 7.21
N LEU A 139 13.19 7.12 5.96
CA LEU A 139 13.56 6.19 4.91
C LEU A 139 15.07 5.94 4.90
N PHE A 140 15.44 4.67 5.04
CA PHE A 140 16.81 4.19 4.82
C PHE A 140 16.91 3.45 3.48
N PHE A 141 17.86 3.82 2.66
CA PHE A 141 18.11 3.22 1.37
C PHE A 141 19.61 3.00 1.16
N LEU A 142 20.00 1.78 0.79
CA LEU A 142 21.40 1.37 0.67
C LEU A 142 22.24 1.76 1.90
N GLY A 143 21.69 1.50 3.10
CA GLY A 143 22.37 1.77 4.37
C GLY A 143 22.36 3.22 4.85
N ARG A 144 21.87 4.19 4.06
CA ARG A 144 21.85 5.61 4.40
C ARG A 144 20.43 6.13 4.59
N ARG A 145 20.21 6.93 5.65
CA ARG A 145 18.95 7.68 5.83
C ARG A 145 18.87 8.79 4.80
N LEU A 146 17.79 8.79 4.01
CA LEU A 146 17.51 9.83 3.03
C LEU A 146 16.77 10.98 3.70
N ARG A 147 17.51 12.06 4.01
CA ARG A 147 16.99 13.22 4.73
C ARG A 147 16.28 14.22 3.83
N HIS A 148 16.59 14.24 2.53
CA HIS A 148 16.12 15.23 1.57
C HIS A 148 15.13 14.62 0.58
N CYS A 149 15.55 13.67 -0.26
CA CYS A 149 14.69 13.10 -1.29
C CYS A 149 13.67 12.08 -0.75
N GLY A 150 13.87 11.52 0.47
CA GLY A 150 13.00 10.55 1.13
C GLY A 150 12.15 11.10 2.28
N ALA A 151 12.47 12.27 2.82
CA ALA A 151 12.04 12.74 4.15
C ALA A 151 10.57 13.19 4.28
N SER A 152 9.81 13.36 3.21
CA SER A 152 8.50 14.03 3.26
C SER A 152 7.31 13.08 3.17
N PHE A 153 7.50 11.81 3.48
CA PHE A 153 6.42 10.84 3.41
C PHE A 153 5.74 10.68 4.77
N TYR A 154 4.43 10.90 4.79
CA TYR A 154 3.55 10.58 5.91
C TYR A 154 2.50 9.61 5.44
N LYS A 155 2.20 8.58 6.24
CA LYS A 155 1.08 7.68 6.02
C LYS A 155 0.10 7.76 7.21
N LEU A 156 -1.19 7.63 6.94
CA LEU A 156 -2.22 7.47 7.97
C LEU A 156 -2.15 6.01 8.42
N ALA A 157 -1.39 5.76 9.48
CA ALA A 157 -1.04 4.41 9.91
C ALA A 157 -1.70 4.00 11.23
N LEU A 158 -2.12 4.97 12.05
CA LEU A 158 -2.76 4.74 13.33
C LEU A 158 -4.16 5.35 13.28
N PHE A 159 -5.21 4.58 13.53
CA PHE A 159 -6.59 5.07 13.49
C PHE A 159 -7.53 4.20 14.35
N ARG A 160 -8.69 4.77 14.73
CA ARG A 160 -9.70 4.02 15.48
C ARG A 160 -10.30 2.92 14.64
N HIS A 161 -10.39 1.73 15.20
CA HIS A 161 -11.07 0.59 14.57
C HIS A 161 -12.51 0.97 14.20
N GLY A 162 -12.94 0.60 13.01
CA GLY A 162 -14.27 0.97 12.48
C GLY A 162 -14.41 2.40 11.95
N LYS A 163 -13.42 3.29 12.16
CA LYS A 163 -13.41 4.66 11.62
C LYS A 163 -12.55 4.81 10.36
N GLY A 164 -11.66 3.86 10.09
CA GLY A 164 -10.74 3.90 8.96
C GLY A 164 -10.80 2.64 8.10
N GLY A 165 -10.53 2.82 6.81
CA GLY A 165 -10.43 1.75 5.84
C GLY A 165 -9.72 2.23 4.58
N PHE A 166 -9.34 1.31 3.70
CA PHE A 166 -8.67 1.67 2.45
C PHE A 166 -9.65 2.09 1.37
N GLU A 167 -9.28 3.09 0.56
CA GLU A 167 -10.01 3.40 -0.66
C GLU A 167 -9.92 2.24 -1.66
N CYS A 168 -11.03 1.90 -2.33
CA CYS A 168 -11.03 0.91 -3.41
C CYS A 168 -10.79 1.62 -4.74
N ARG A 169 -9.56 1.55 -5.29
CA ARG A 169 -9.21 2.16 -6.58
C ARG A 169 -9.59 1.28 -7.78
N ALA A 170 -9.56 -0.04 -7.63
CA ALA A 170 -9.99 -1.00 -8.64
C ALA A 170 -10.71 -2.17 -7.97
N GLN A 171 -11.95 -2.45 -8.41
CA GLN A 171 -12.74 -3.55 -7.87
C GLN A 171 -12.37 -4.89 -8.51
N HIS A 172 -12.04 -4.87 -9.79
CA HIS A 172 -11.66 -6.05 -10.56
C HIS A 172 -10.16 -6.03 -10.76
N GLN A 173 -9.48 -6.99 -10.17
CA GLN A 173 -8.05 -7.16 -10.27
C GLN A 173 -7.74 -8.64 -10.43
N ASP A 174 -6.83 -8.96 -11.34
CA ASP A 174 -6.34 -10.31 -11.53
C ASP A 174 -5.61 -10.82 -10.29
N GLY A 175 -5.79 -12.09 -9.93
CA GLY A 175 -5.13 -12.72 -8.78
C GLY A 175 -3.60 -12.79 -8.89
N SER A 176 -3.04 -12.65 -10.10
CA SER A 176 -1.60 -12.54 -10.34
C SER A 176 -1.01 -11.19 -9.96
N MET A 177 -1.85 -10.17 -9.73
CA MET A 177 -1.40 -8.84 -9.34
C MET A 177 -1.12 -8.73 -7.84
N CYS A 178 -0.60 -7.57 -7.42
CA CYS A 178 -0.26 -7.29 -6.04
C CYS A 178 -1.48 -7.44 -5.11
N ASP A 179 -1.37 -8.33 -4.14
CA ASP A 179 -2.38 -8.67 -3.14
C ASP A 179 -2.52 -7.62 -2.02
N MET A 180 -1.68 -6.61 -2.05
CA MET A 180 -1.57 -5.56 -1.05
C MET A 180 -1.98 -4.21 -1.64
N GLU A 181 -2.52 -3.33 -0.82
CA GLU A 181 -2.87 -1.97 -1.19
C GLU A 181 -1.60 -1.16 -1.52
N VAL A 182 -1.38 -0.93 -2.83
CA VAL A 182 -0.26 -0.12 -3.33
C VAL A 182 -0.81 1.20 -3.86
N HIS A 183 -0.39 2.31 -3.26
CA HIS A 183 -0.91 3.66 -3.57
C HIS A 183 -2.41 3.87 -3.27
N GLU A 184 -3.07 2.90 -2.64
CA GLU A 184 -4.37 3.07 -1.99
C GLU A 184 -4.14 3.67 -0.61
N HIS A 185 -4.96 4.63 -0.23
CA HIS A 185 -4.80 5.38 1.01
C HIS A 185 -5.84 4.96 2.03
N VAL A 186 -5.44 4.92 3.29
CA VAL A 186 -6.39 4.83 4.39
C VAL A 186 -7.19 6.12 4.43
N MET A 187 -8.50 5.99 4.48
CA MET A 187 -9.48 7.06 4.68
C MET A 187 -10.03 6.92 6.09
N VAL A 188 -10.05 8.01 6.85
CA VAL A 188 -10.61 8.04 8.21
C VAL A 188 -11.78 9.02 8.25
N ASN A 189 -12.92 8.55 8.77
CA ASN A 189 -14.11 9.36 9.00
C ASN A 189 -14.00 10.06 10.35
N GLY A 190 -13.33 11.21 10.36
CA GLY A 190 -13.17 12.03 11.56
C GLY A 190 -11.86 12.83 11.58
N PRO A 191 -11.60 13.55 12.68
CA PRO A 191 -10.43 14.40 12.82
C PRO A 191 -9.13 13.58 12.79
N THR A 192 -8.13 14.12 12.08
CA THR A 192 -6.81 13.49 11.99
C THR A 192 -5.72 14.49 12.37
N GLN A 193 -4.66 13.97 13.02
CA GLN A 193 -3.49 14.76 13.39
C GLN A 193 -2.20 14.09 12.90
N LYS A 194 -1.06 14.75 13.11
CA LYS A 194 0.27 14.19 12.79
C LYS A 194 1.03 13.96 14.09
N LEU A 195 1.67 12.81 14.19
CA LEU A 195 2.68 12.56 15.20
C LEU A 195 3.99 13.27 14.84
N LYS A 196 4.77 13.62 15.84
CA LYS A 196 6.10 14.24 15.70
C LYS A 196 7.16 13.19 15.38
N GLU A 197 7.11 12.09 16.11
CA GLU A 197 8.01 10.96 15.96
C GLU A 197 7.73 10.18 14.68
N ARG A 198 8.71 9.40 14.23
CA ARG A 198 8.70 8.79 12.91
C ARG A 198 8.99 7.29 12.99
N LEU A 199 8.38 6.53 12.09
CA LEU A 199 8.74 5.13 11.84
C LEU A 199 10.10 5.03 11.13
N VAL A 200 10.90 4.09 11.54
CA VAL A 200 12.11 3.71 10.81
C VAL A 200 11.73 2.76 9.68
N HIS A 201 11.81 3.22 8.43
CA HIS A 201 11.57 2.39 7.26
C HIS A 201 12.92 1.98 6.65
N ARG A 202 13.29 0.74 6.83
CA ARG A 202 14.59 0.21 6.40
C ARG A 202 14.39 -1.14 5.72
N ASN A 203 14.30 -1.11 4.41
CA ASN A 203 14.32 -2.31 3.60
C ASN A 203 15.77 -2.78 3.40
N VAL A 204 16.08 -4.00 3.81
CA VAL A 204 17.40 -4.63 3.66
C VAL A 204 17.49 -5.56 2.45
N GLU A 205 16.49 -5.54 1.58
CA GLU A 205 16.50 -6.30 0.34
C GLU A 205 17.53 -5.75 -0.67
N SER A 206 17.91 -6.60 -1.61
CA SER A 206 18.79 -6.20 -2.71
C SER A 206 18.09 -5.25 -3.69
N LEU A 207 18.88 -4.46 -4.45
CA LEU A 207 18.34 -3.64 -5.55
C LEU A 207 17.58 -4.49 -6.58
N PHE A 208 17.98 -5.74 -6.82
CA PHE A 208 17.25 -6.65 -7.69
C PHE A 208 15.80 -6.82 -7.23
N ARG A 209 15.60 -7.15 -5.95
CA ARG A 209 14.26 -7.30 -5.34
C ARG A 209 13.49 -5.99 -5.33
N TYR A 210 14.15 -4.89 -5.00
CA TYR A 210 13.56 -3.56 -5.05
C TYR A 210 13.00 -3.25 -6.45
N ILE A 211 13.80 -3.45 -7.51
CA ILE A 211 13.40 -3.17 -8.90
C ILE A 211 12.26 -4.10 -9.32
N GLN A 212 12.34 -5.42 -9.01
CA GLN A 212 11.29 -6.38 -9.29
C GLN A 212 9.96 -5.95 -8.68
N LYS A 213 9.94 -5.65 -7.38
CA LYS A 213 8.76 -5.20 -6.63
C LYS A 213 8.15 -3.91 -7.23
N HIS A 214 9.00 -2.94 -7.60
CA HIS A 214 8.55 -1.70 -8.21
C HIS A 214 8.04 -1.87 -9.65
N ASN A 215 8.55 -2.86 -10.38
CA ASN A 215 8.01 -3.23 -11.68
C ASN A 215 6.58 -3.81 -11.54
N GLU A 216 6.33 -4.67 -10.56
CA GLU A 216 4.99 -5.18 -10.24
C GLU A 216 4.04 -4.03 -9.85
N TYR A 217 4.48 -3.11 -8.98
CA TYR A 217 3.71 -1.92 -8.61
C TYR A 217 3.37 -1.04 -9.81
N SER A 218 4.28 -0.94 -10.79
CA SER A 218 4.02 -0.16 -12.01
C SER A 218 2.96 -0.81 -12.92
N ASN A 219 2.81 -2.15 -12.91
CA ASN A 219 1.70 -2.84 -13.60
C ASN A 219 0.36 -2.45 -12.99
N TRP A 220 0.26 -2.55 -11.66
CA TRP A 220 -0.92 -2.17 -10.92
C TRP A 220 -1.30 -0.69 -11.15
N GLU A 221 -0.36 0.22 -11.01
CA GLU A 221 -0.61 1.65 -11.20
C GLU A 221 -1.05 1.95 -12.64
N ALA A 222 -0.47 1.28 -13.64
CA ALA A 222 -0.87 1.43 -15.04
C ALA A 222 -2.33 0.98 -15.27
N GLN A 223 -2.75 -0.12 -14.64
CA GLN A 223 -4.14 -0.56 -14.70
C GLN A 223 -5.08 0.45 -14.06
N VAL A 224 -4.76 0.95 -12.87
CA VAL A 224 -5.56 1.97 -12.19
C VAL A 224 -5.71 3.23 -13.05
N TRP A 225 -4.66 3.66 -13.74
CA TRP A 225 -4.73 4.79 -14.68
C TRP A 225 -5.68 4.53 -15.86
N ARG A 226 -5.74 3.31 -16.36
CA ARG A 226 -6.68 2.93 -17.44
C ARG A 226 -8.13 2.95 -16.98
N GLU A 227 -8.39 2.56 -15.75
CA GLU A 227 -9.74 2.48 -15.18
C GLU A 227 -10.23 3.80 -14.58
N SER A 228 -9.32 4.72 -14.22
CA SER A 228 -9.64 5.97 -13.51
C SER A 228 -10.53 6.97 -14.29
N GLY A 229 -10.76 6.73 -15.59
CA GLY A 229 -11.74 7.47 -16.39
C GLY A 229 -13.19 6.98 -16.23
N LYS A 230 -13.41 5.81 -15.61
CA LYS A 230 -14.70 5.12 -15.57
C LYS A 230 -15.44 5.23 -14.23
N LYS A 231 -14.76 5.63 -13.14
CA LYS A 231 -15.34 5.72 -11.79
C LYS A 231 -14.91 7.01 -11.08
N ARG A 232 -15.82 7.55 -10.27
CA ARG A 232 -15.52 8.67 -9.37
C ARG A 232 -14.61 8.14 -8.26
N ALA A 233 -13.35 8.58 -8.22
CA ALA A 233 -12.42 8.23 -7.16
C ALA A 233 -12.93 8.77 -5.81
N GLU A 234 -12.89 7.96 -4.75
CA GLU A 234 -13.25 8.38 -3.39
C GLU A 234 -12.36 9.53 -2.93
N LEU A 235 -11.05 9.43 -3.18
CA LEU A 235 -10.11 10.53 -2.95
C LEU A 235 -9.98 11.39 -4.20
N GLN A 236 -10.39 12.65 -4.11
CA GLN A 236 -10.33 13.59 -5.24
C GLN A 236 -8.93 14.20 -5.40
N ALA A 237 -8.55 14.48 -6.66
CA ALA A 237 -7.31 15.21 -6.96
C ALA A 237 -7.53 16.71 -6.75
N ARG A 238 -7.00 17.31 -5.66
CA ARG A 238 -7.16 18.74 -5.31
C ARG A 238 -5.81 19.36 -4.98
N LEU A 239 -5.54 20.55 -5.53
CA LEU A 239 -4.29 21.28 -5.27
C LEU A 239 -4.17 21.75 -3.81
N PHE A 240 -5.25 22.23 -3.22
CA PHE A 240 -5.32 22.74 -1.85
C PHE A 240 -5.91 21.75 -0.85
N GLY A 241 -5.98 20.47 -1.20
CA GLY A 241 -6.46 19.42 -0.33
C GLY A 241 -5.40 18.82 0.58
N THR A 242 -5.69 17.63 1.12
CA THR A 242 -4.76 16.81 1.90
C THR A 242 -3.47 16.49 1.13
N GLN A 243 -2.46 16.01 1.82
CA GLN A 243 -1.19 15.60 1.17
C GLN A 243 -1.43 14.56 0.06
N ALA A 244 -2.34 13.61 0.28
CA ALA A 244 -2.69 12.57 -0.69
C ALA A 244 -3.40 13.16 -1.92
N GLU A 245 -4.39 14.03 -1.73
CA GLU A 245 -5.12 14.71 -2.81
C GLU A 245 -4.20 15.59 -3.68
N ARG A 246 -3.32 16.36 -3.03
CA ARG A 246 -2.34 17.21 -3.72
C ARG A 246 -1.32 16.38 -4.52
N ARG A 247 -0.82 15.28 -3.98
CA ARG A 247 0.06 14.37 -4.70
C ARG A 247 -0.64 13.74 -5.90
N ARG A 248 -1.90 13.35 -5.76
CA ARG A 248 -2.72 12.82 -6.85
C ARG A 248 -2.95 13.85 -7.94
N TRP A 249 -3.20 15.11 -7.58
CA TRP A 249 -3.35 16.22 -8.52
C TRP A 249 -2.07 16.49 -9.32
N ILE A 250 -0.92 16.61 -8.64
CA ILE A 250 0.39 16.81 -9.28
C ILE A 250 0.71 15.64 -10.21
N ARG A 251 0.48 14.40 -9.77
CA ARG A 251 0.72 13.20 -10.58
C ARG A 251 -0.17 13.19 -11.82
N LYS A 252 -1.43 13.58 -11.71
CA LYS A 252 -2.35 13.66 -12.84
C LYS A 252 -1.88 14.64 -13.91
N ILE A 253 -1.39 15.82 -13.52
CA ILE A 253 -0.84 16.81 -14.46
C ILE A 253 0.45 16.26 -15.10
N LEU A 254 1.40 15.82 -14.28
CA LEU A 254 2.68 15.32 -14.77
C LEU A 254 2.53 14.10 -15.70
N PHE A 255 1.48 13.31 -15.52
CA PHE A 255 1.25 12.15 -16.37
C PHE A 255 1.05 12.53 -17.85
N GLY A 256 0.38 13.64 -18.14
CA GLY A 256 0.17 14.14 -19.49
C GLY A 256 1.40 14.79 -20.14
N VAL A 257 2.41 15.17 -19.37
CA VAL A 257 3.57 15.91 -19.86
C VAL A 257 4.64 14.97 -20.40
N PRO A 258 5.11 15.13 -21.67
CA PRO A 258 6.29 14.41 -22.16
C PRO A 258 7.52 14.71 -21.30
N GLY A 259 8.39 13.72 -21.08
CA GLY A 259 9.61 13.90 -20.29
C GLY A 259 9.40 14.14 -18.78
N SER A 260 8.16 14.06 -18.28
CA SER A 260 7.86 14.33 -16.86
C SER A 260 8.59 13.41 -15.86
N SER A 261 9.04 12.23 -16.31
CA SER A 261 9.89 11.35 -15.48
C SER A 261 11.24 11.99 -15.17
N LEU A 262 11.83 12.68 -16.14
CA LEU A 262 13.07 13.43 -15.95
C LEU A 262 12.84 14.68 -15.08
N LEU A 263 11.72 15.39 -15.31
CA LEU A 263 11.34 16.52 -14.46
C LEU A 263 11.12 16.08 -12.99
N PHE A 264 10.59 14.89 -12.77
CA PHE A 264 10.40 14.32 -11.43
C PHE A 264 11.74 14.00 -10.77
N VAL A 265 12.70 13.42 -11.52
CA VAL A 265 14.08 13.20 -11.02
C VAL A 265 14.75 14.54 -10.68
N PHE A 266 14.67 15.52 -11.58
CA PHE A 266 15.20 16.86 -11.35
C PHE A 266 14.61 17.50 -10.08
N TYR A 267 13.29 17.46 -9.95
CA TYR A 267 12.60 17.96 -8.74
C TYR A 267 13.14 17.30 -7.46
N LYS A 268 13.21 15.95 -7.43
CA LYS A 268 13.66 15.25 -6.23
C LYS A 268 15.15 15.43 -5.94
N TYR A 269 15.97 15.36 -6.97
CA TYR A 269 17.43 15.39 -6.81
C TYR A 269 17.95 16.81 -6.60
N VAL A 270 17.44 17.79 -7.36
CA VAL A 270 17.90 19.18 -7.30
C VAL A 270 17.05 20.01 -6.33
N LEU A 271 15.74 20.17 -6.61
CA LEU A 271 14.92 21.10 -5.83
C LEU A 271 14.61 20.60 -4.41
N ARG A 272 14.60 19.28 -4.21
CA ARG A 272 14.47 18.68 -2.88
C ARG A 272 15.83 18.37 -2.24
N LEU A 273 16.92 18.86 -2.83
CA LEU A 273 18.28 18.67 -2.36
C LEU A 273 18.70 17.20 -2.20
N GLY A 274 18.16 16.30 -3.02
CA GLY A 274 18.47 14.87 -2.97
C GLY A 274 19.95 14.55 -3.19
N PHE A 275 20.73 15.46 -3.83
CA PHE A 275 22.16 15.34 -3.99
C PHE A 275 22.91 15.37 -2.65
N LEU A 276 22.34 15.97 -1.60
CA LEU A 276 22.92 15.94 -0.24
C LEU A 276 22.78 14.57 0.42
N ASP A 277 21.90 13.69 -0.07
CA ASP A 277 21.81 12.31 0.36
C ASP A 277 22.90 11.42 -0.29
N GLY A 278 23.77 11.98 -1.14
CA GLY A 278 24.90 11.33 -1.78
C GLY A 278 24.49 10.31 -2.85
N ILE A 279 25.34 9.29 -3.10
CA ILE A 279 25.09 8.25 -4.11
C ILE A 279 23.76 7.51 -3.86
N PRO A 280 23.40 7.09 -2.65
CA PRO A 280 22.09 6.50 -2.39
C PRO A 280 20.91 7.41 -2.79
N GLY A 281 21.04 8.73 -2.58
CA GLY A 281 20.06 9.72 -3.01
C GLY A 281 19.91 9.79 -4.53
N LEU A 282 21.02 9.78 -5.26
CA LEU A 282 21.03 9.74 -6.73
C LEU A 282 20.32 8.49 -7.26
N ILE A 283 20.73 7.32 -6.76
CA ILE A 283 20.16 6.02 -7.17
C ILE A 283 18.65 6.00 -6.87
N TYR A 284 18.25 6.42 -5.66
CA TYR A 284 16.86 6.45 -5.27
C TYR A 284 16.01 7.37 -6.18
N CYS A 285 16.48 8.58 -6.45
CA CYS A 285 15.79 9.52 -7.33
C CYS A 285 15.68 8.97 -8.76
N GLY A 286 16.75 8.34 -9.27
CA GLY A 286 16.76 7.69 -10.59
C GLY A 286 15.75 6.55 -10.68
N LEU A 287 15.74 5.63 -9.71
CA LEU A 287 14.80 4.51 -9.67
C LEU A 287 13.33 4.97 -9.57
N GLN A 288 13.07 6.04 -8.82
CA GLN A 288 11.71 6.64 -8.76
C GLN A 288 11.30 7.23 -10.11
N GLY A 289 12.21 7.86 -10.85
CA GLY A 289 11.96 8.35 -12.21
C GLY A 289 11.71 7.21 -13.20
N ILE A 290 12.50 6.13 -13.11
CA ILE A 290 12.31 4.91 -13.92
C ILE A 290 10.92 4.30 -13.65
N GLN A 291 10.53 4.15 -12.39
CA GLN A 291 9.20 3.64 -12.05
C GLN A 291 8.09 4.50 -12.67
N PHE A 292 8.21 5.82 -12.59
CA PHE A 292 7.23 6.73 -13.20
C PHE A 292 7.19 6.60 -14.72
N PHE A 293 8.34 6.42 -15.37
CA PHE A 293 8.42 6.13 -16.81
C PHE A 293 7.75 4.79 -17.17
N GLN A 294 8.02 3.72 -16.40
CA GLN A 294 7.43 2.40 -16.61
C GLN A 294 5.90 2.44 -16.56
N ILE A 295 5.30 3.17 -15.61
CA ILE A 295 3.86 3.34 -15.52
C ILE A 295 3.32 3.97 -16.83
N LYS A 296 3.95 5.04 -17.33
CA LYS A 296 3.55 5.71 -18.56
C LYS A 296 3.69 4.80 -19.78
N ALA A 297 4.80 4.08 -19.90
CA ALA A 297 5.05 3.15 -20.99
C ALA A 297 3.99 2.03 -21.03
N LYS A 298 3.66 1.42 -19.89
CA LYS A 298 2.64 0.37 -19.77
C LYS A 298 1.22 0.88 -20.06
N VAL A 299 0.90 2.12 -19.69
CA VAL A 299 -0.37 2.76 -20.09
C VAL A 299 -0.42 3.01 -21.61
N TYR A 300 0.71 3.41 -22.22
CA TYR A 300 0.80 3.59 -23.67
C TYR A 300 0.64 2.26 -24.40
N GLU A 301 1.39 1.24 -24.03
CA GLU A 301 1.31 -0.13 -24.56
C GLU A 301 -0.15 -0.63 -24.57
N ALA A 302 -0.82 -0.53 -23.45
CA ALA A 302 -2.19 -0.99 -23.33
C ALA A 302 -3.20 -0.19 -24.21
N LYS A 303 -2.93 1.10 -24.43
CA LYS A 303 -3.72 1.92 -25.37
C LYS A 303 -3.44 1.56 -26.84
N ALA A 304 -2.19 1.23 -27.17
CA ALA A 304 -1.82 0.79 -28.51
C ALA A 304 -2.49 -0.56 -28.83
N ALA A 305 -2.37 -1.54 -27.94
CA ALA A 305 -3.03 -2.84 -28.09
C ALA A 305 -4.57 -2.72 -28.27
N ALA A 306 -5.22 -1.82 -27.54
CA ALA A 306 -6.66 -1.58 -27.69
C ALA A 306 -7.02 -0.98 -29.07
N ARG A 307 -6.15 -0.16 -29.67
CA ARG A 307 -6.35 0.39 -31.03
C ARG A 307 -6.23 -0.70 -32.09
N ASP A 308 -5.25 -1.60 -31.94
CA ASP A 308 -5.02 -2.69 -32.88
C ASP A 308 -6.21 -3.66 -32.92
N VAL A 309 -6.79 -3.98 -31.74
CA VAL A 309 -8.00 -4.81 -31.65
C VAL A 309 -9.20 -4.15 -32.34
N VAL A 310 -9.37 -2.84 -32.22
CA VAL A 310 -10.46 -2.10 -32.91
C VAL A 310 -10.22 -2.03 -34.43
N ALA A 311 -8.95 -1.96 -34.86
CA ALA A 311 -8.60 -1.91 -36.28
C ALA A 311 -8.76 -3.27 -36.99
N VAL A 312 -8.70 -4.38 -36.26
CA VAL A 312 -8.82 -5.77 -36.76
C VAL A 312 -10.29 -6.26 -36.82
N GLN A 313 -11.27 -5.53 -36.22
CA GLN A 313 -12.67 -5.88 -36.42
C GLN A 313 -13.07 -5.58 -37.87
N PRO A 314 -13.39 -6.60 -38.71
CA PRO A 314 -13.59 -6.37 -40.14
C PRO A 314 -14.88 -5.60 -40.41
N ARG A 315 -14.85 -4.81 -41.50
CA ARG A 315 -16.01 -4.26 -42.22
C ARG A 315 -16.91 -5.36 -42.82
N GLU A 316 -17.11 -6.50 -42.19
CA GLU A 316 -17.83 -7.65 -42.76
C GLU A 316 -19.32 -7.75 -42.45
N LEU A 317 -19.95 -6.71 -41.95
CA LEU A 317 -21.39 -6.74 -41.65
C LEU A 317 -22.26 -5.88 -42.59
N THR A 318 -21.78 -5.54 -43.80
CA THR A 318 -22.60 -4.71 -44.72
C THR A 318 -22.92 -5.39 -46.08
N ILE A 319 -22.73 -6.68 -46.23
CA ILE A 319 -23.10 -7.39 -47.49
C ILE A 319 -23.90 -8.65 -47.19
N VAL A 320 -25.07 -8.56 -46.54
CA VAL A 320 -26.14 -9.56 -46.70
C VAL A 320 -27.49 -8.88 -46.34
N LYS A 321 -27.93 -7.94 -47.14
CA LYS A 321 -29.33 -7.48 -47.14
C LYS A 321 -29.76 -6.87 -48.46
N GLU A 322 -29.33 -7.43 -49.57
CA GLU A 322 -29.97 -7.10 -50.87
C GLU A 322 -29.88 -8.30 -51.84
N SER A 323 -30.63 -9.37 -51.55
CA SER A 323 -31.04 -10.30 -52.59
C SER A 323 -32.11 -11.26 -52.01
N ASN A 324 -33.34 -10.75 -51.93
CA ASN A 324 -34.55 -11.59 -52.03
C ASN A 324 -35.78 -10.71 -51.97
N VAL A 325 -35.98 -9.95 -53.08
CA VAL A 325 -37.33 -9.55 -53.51
C VAL A 325 -37.27 -9.54 -55.03
N ARG A 326 -37.68 -10.66 -55.67
CA ARG A 326 -38.32 -10.79 -56.99
C ARG A 326 -38.48 -12.24 -57.33
N HIS A 327 -39.63 -12.79 -57.16
CA HIS A 327 -40.63 -13.45 -57.97
C HIS A 327 -41.60 -14.22 -57.13
#